data_32eb3d1d021998df48308785c7bc5636
#
_entry.id   32eb3d1d021998df48308785c7bc5636
#
_cell.length_a   1.000
_cell.length_b   1.000
_cell.length_c   1.000
_cell.angle_alpha   90.00
_cell.angle_beta   90.00
_cell.angle_gamma   90.00
#
_symmetry.space_group_name_H-M   'P 1'
#
loop_
_entity.id
_entity.type
_entity.pdbx_description
1 polymer ?
#
loop_
_entity_poly.entity_id
_entity_poly.type
_entity_poly.pdbx_seq_one_letter_code
_entity_poly.pdbx_strand_id
1 'polypeptide(L)'
;MHKPIHVIGAGLAGSEATWQIVKHGIPVILHEMRPVKSSAAHKTNYFAELVCSNSLRAGNIENAVGLLKEEMRRLGSLIMQQADIHQVPAGGALAVDREGFAASITEIVSNHPFVTVVHEEVTDLSSLEGTVIVASGPLTTEALFANIKEMLHEDYFYFFDAAAPIVAADSLNYDKVYRASRYDKGDADYLNCPFETKEEYLAFWEALKTAELAPVKEFEKEVFFEACMPIEEMANRGEDTMRFGPLKPVGLVD
;
A
#
# COMPACT_ATOMS: atom_id res chain seq x y z
N MET A 1 25.60 -11.11 -24.10
CA MET A 1 25.08 -10.46 -22.88
C MET A 1 23.72 -9.88 -23.20
N HIS A 2 22.76 -10.08 -22.32
CA HIS A 2 21.44 -9.44 -22.46
C HIS A 2 21.58 -7.93 -22.26
N LYS A 3 20.81 -7.14 -23.02
CA LYS A 3 20.68 -5.70 -22.74
C LYS A 3 19.99 -5.55 -21.38
N PRO A 4 20.34 -4.55 -20.57
CA PRO A 4 19.67 -4.32 -19.30
C PRO A 4 18.19 -3.96 -19.51
N ILE A 5 17.36 -4.35 -18.55
CA ILE A 5 15.95 -3.94 -18.46
C ILE A 5 15.87 -2.77 -17.48
N HIS A 6 15.16 -1.72 -17.85
CA HIS A 6 14.89 -0.59 -16.99
C HIS A 6 13.65 -0.86 -16.14
N VAL A 7 13.75 -0.69 -14.83
CA VAL A 7 12.62 -0.74 -13.91
C VAL A 7 12.49 0.62 -13.22
N ILE A 8 11.32 1.24 -13.31
CA ILE A 8 11.08 2.58 -12.78
C ILE A 8 10.23 2.47 -11.52
N GLY A 9 10.80 2.91 -10.39
CA GLY A 9 10.23 2.83 -9.06
C GLY A 9 10.66 1.57 -8.32
N ALA A 10 11.25 1.76 -7.14
CA ALA A 10 11.66 0.67 -6.24
C ALA A 10 10.62 0.41 -5.13
N GLY A 11 9.33 0.57 -5.43
CA GLY A 11 8.24 0.13 -4.57
C GLY A 11 8.12 -1.40 -4.52
N LEU A 12 7.03 -1.93 -3.95
CA LEU A 12 6.79 -3.38 -3.87
C LEU A 12 6.88 -4.05 -5.25
N ALA A 13 6.19 -3.49 -6.24
CA ALA A 13 6.14 -4.06 -7.59
C ALA A 13 7.50 -3.98 -8.31
N GLY A 14 8.21 -2.85 -8.20
CA GLY A 14 9.49 -2.69 -8.87
C GLY A 14 10.61 -3.51 -8.24
N SER A 15 10.63 -3.64 -6.91
CA SER A 15 11.57 -4.51 -6.22
C SER A 15 11.34 -5.98 -6.58
N GLU A 16 10.08 -6.42 -6.65
CA GLU A 16 9.73 -7.78 -7.08
C GLU A 16 10.10 -8.02 -8.56
N ALA A 17 9.75 -7.09 -9.46
CA ALA A 17 10.11 -7.19 -10.87
C ALA A 17 11.62 -7.29 -11.07
N THR A 18 12.38 -6.42 -10.40
CA THR A 18 13.85 -6.45 -10.40
C THR A 18 14.36 -7.81 -9.95
N TRP A 19 13.87 -8.33 -8.83
CA TRP A 19 14.25 -9.64 -8.30
C TRP A 19 13.99 -10.77 -9.29
N GLN A 20 12.80 -10.82 -9.87
CA GLN A 20 12.45 -11.87 -10.83
C GLN A 20 13.31 -11.82 -12.09
N ILE A 21 13.64 -10.62 -12.58
CA ILE A 21 14.50 -10.45 -13.76
C ILE A 21 15.94 -10.93 -13.48
N VAL A 22 16.53 -10.52 -12.36
CA VAL A 22 17.92 -10.88 -12.05
C VAL A 22 18.11 -12.36 -11.72
N LYS A 23 17.07 -13.05 -11.24
CA LYS A 23 17.07 -14.53 -11.09
C LYS A 23 17.31 -15.25 -12.42
N HIS A 24 16.97 -14.64 -13.55
CA HIS A 24 17.25 -15.16 -14.89
C HIS A 24 18.59 -14.69 -15.47
N GLY A 25 19.44 -14.05 -14.66
CA GLY A 25 20.75 -13.55 -15.09
C GLY A 25 20.68 -12.35 -16.03
N ILE A 26 19.57 -11.63 -16.04
CA ILE A 26 19.35 -10.44 -16.87
C ILE A 26 19.71 -9.20 -16.04
N PRO A 27 20.59 -8.30 -16.52
CA PRO A 27 20.91 -7.07 -15.82
C PRO A 27 19.70 -6.12 -15.74
N VAL A 28 19.59 -5.40 -14.63
CA VAL A 28 18.54 -4.39 -14.38
C VAL A 28 19.17 -3.05 -14.04
N ILE A 29 18.63 -1.99 -14.63
CA ILE A 29 18.83 -0.61 -14.18
C ILE A 29 17.55 -0.20 -13.44
N LEU A 30 17.65 -0.11 -12.10
CA LEU A 30 16.56 0.26 -11.24
C LEU A 30 16.61 1.76 -10.95
N HIS A 31 15.61 2.49 -11.45
CA HIS A 31 15.47 3.93 -11.22
C HIS A 31 14.59 4.18 -10.01
N GLU A 32 15.15 4.81 -8.98
CA GLU A 32 14.43 5.21 -7.77
C GLU A 32 14.71 6.69 -7.50
N MET A 33 13.66 7.48 -7.40
CA MET A 33 13.82 8.94 -7.22
C MET A 33 14.38 9.34 -5.85
N ARG A 34 14.20 8.50 -4.81
CA ARG A 34 14.75 8.77 -3.49
C ARG A 34 16.23 8.41 -3.42
N PRO A 35 17.06 9.13 -2.70
CA PRO A 35 16.75 10.28 -1.84
C PRO A 35 16.69 11.63 -2.55
N VAL A 36 16.90 11.70 -3.87
CA VAL A 36 16.97 12.98 -4.61
C VAL A 36 15.62 13.71 -4.59
N LYS A 37 14.54 12.96 -4.77
CA LYS A 37 13.17 13.45 -4.68
C LYS A 37 12.33 12.46 -3.88
N SER A 38 11.47 12.95 -3.01
CA SER A 38 10.57 12.13 -2.21
C SER A 38 9.12 12.54 -2.45
N SER A 39 8.18 11.60 -2.28
CA SER A 39 6.77 11.94 -2.22
C SER A 39 6.38 12.35 -0.80
N ALA A 40 5.20 12.97 -0.65
CA ALA A 40 4.67 13.34 0.66
C ALA A 40 4.38 12.13 1.58
N ALA A 41 4.18 10.94 1.02
CA ALA A 41 3.84 9.73 1.76
C ALA A 41 5.07 8.95 2.25
N HIS A 42 6.20 9.00 1.53
CA HIS A 42 7.43 8.32 1.91
C HIS A 42 8.16 9.04 3.06
N LYS A 43 8.67 8.27 4.00
CA LYS A 43 9.41 8.77 5.18
C LYS A 43 10.85 8.29 5.22
N THR A 44 11.17 7.26 4.45
CA THR A 44 12.50 6.66 4.38
C THR A 44 13.00 6.63 2.93
N ASN A 45 14.27 6.27 2.76
CA ASN A 45 14.85 6.02 1.44
C ASN A 45 14.84 4.52 1.09
N TYR A 46 14.21 3.68 1.90
CA TYR A 46 14.15 2.25 1.66
C TYR A 46 13.22 1.90 0.50
N PHE A 47 13.60 0.85 -0.24
CA PHE A 47 12.74 0.24 -1.25
C PHE A 47 11.56 -0.47 -0.58
N ALA A 48 10.49 -0.70 -1.35
CA ALA A 48 9.29 -1.37 -0.87
C ALA A 48 8.70 -0.80 0.43
N GLU A 49 8.90 0.50 0.69
CA GLU A 49 8.31 1.16 1.86
C GLU A 49 6.79 1.08 1.82
N LEU A 50 6.20 0.58 2.90
CA LEU A 50 4.75 0.51 3.07
C LEU A 50 4.22 1.85 3.59
N VAL A 51 3.68 2.68 2.72
CA VAL A 51 3.26 4.05 3.04
C VAL A 51 1.86 4.16 3.65
N CYS A 52 0.97 3.20 3.39
CA CYS A 52 -0.41 3.21 3.86
C CYS A 52 -0.55 2.45 5.18
N SER A 53 -0.37 1.14 5.16
CA SER A 53 -0.45 0.27 6.35
C SER A 53 0.68 -0.75 6.32
N ASN A 54 0.95 -1.40 7.45
CA ASN A 54 1.92 -2.50 7.50
C ASN A 54 1.31 -3.87 7.15
N SER A 55 0.04 -3.90 6.76
CA SER A 55 -0.68 -5.12 6.40
C SER A 55 -0.65 -5.37 4.90
N LEU A 56 -0.27 -6.58 4.52
CA LEU A 56 -0.39 -7.11 3.18
C LEU A 56 -1.70 -7.89 2.97
N ARG A 57 -2.74 -7.58 3.76
CA ARG A 57 -4.06 -8.23 3.77
C ARG A 57 -3.99 -9.68 4.32
N ALA A 58 -5.05 -10.47 4.06
CA ALA A 58 -5.14 -11.84 4.56
C ALA A 58 -3.94 -12.71 4.17
N GLY A 59 -3.41 -13.46 5.14
CA GLY A 59 -2.33 -14.43 4.96
C GLY A 59 -2.82 -15.84 4.69
N ASN A 60 -4.07 -16.17 5.06
CA ASN A 60 -4.61 -17.51 5.00
C ASN A 60 -4.93 -17.95 3.56
N ILE A 61 -4.50 -19.16 3.18
CA ILE A 61 -4.68 -19.76 1.84
C ILE A 61 -6.15 -19.97 1.43
N GLU A 62 -7.05 -20.06 2.40
CA GLU A 62 -8.50 -20.16 2.15
C GLU A 62 -9.11 -18.87 1.59
N ASN A 63 -8.37 -17.79 1.65
CA ASN A 63 -8.73 -16.50 1.12
C ASN A 63 -8.02 -16.27 -0.21
N ALA A 64 -8.71 -15.73 -1.23
CA ALA A 64 -8.14 -15.49 -2.55
C ALA A 64 -6.82 -14.68 -2.50
N VAL A 65 -6.74 -13.68 -1.62
CA VAL A 65 -5.52 -12.88 -1.44
C VAL A 65 -4.39 -13.70 -0.79
N GLY A 66 -4.73 -14.61 0.13
CA GLY A 66 -3.77 -15.52 0.75
C GLY A 66 -3.28 -16.59 -0.23
N LEU A 67 -4.18 -17.11 -1.07
CA LEU A 67 -3.82 -18.06 -2.13
C LEU A 67 -2.82 -17.43 -3.12
N LEU A 68 -3.08 -16.20 -3.57
CA LEU A 68 -2.14 -15.47 -4.44
C LEU A 68 -0.75 -15.33 -3.81
N LYS A 69 -0.68 -15.06 -2.50
CA LYS A 69 0.61 -14.99 -1.78
C LYS A 69 1.34 -16.33 -1.78
N GLU A 70 0.62 -17.43 -1.63
CA GLU A 70 1.22 -18.78 -1.71
C GLU A 70 1.75 -19.06 -3.11
N GLU A 71 1.04 -18.67 -4.15
CA GLU A 71 1.53 -18.75 -5.53
C GLU A 71 2.81 -17.93 -5.72
N MET A 72 2.85 -16.70 -5.20
CA MET A 72 4.06 -15.86 -5.21
C MET A 72 5.23 -16.52 -4.44
N ARG A 73 4.98 -17.15 -3.28
CA ARG A 73 6.03 -17.90 -2.55
C ARG A 73 6.61 -19.01 -3.41
N ARG A 74 5.78 -19.78 -4.10
CA ARG A 74 6.22 -20.86 -5.01
C ARG A 74 7.02 -20.35 -6.20
N LEU A 75 6.74 -19.12 -6.66
CA LEU A 75 7.54 -18.43 -7.68
C LEU A 75 8.84 -17.83 -7.12
N GLY A 76 9.09 -17.97 -5.81
CA GLY A 76 10.28 -17.44 -5.15
C GLY A 76 10.30 -15.91 -5.09
N SER A 77 9.16 -15.32 -4.75
CA SER A 77 8.99 -13.88 -4.56
C SER A 77 9.87 -13.35 -3.44
N LEU A 78 10.63 -12.28 -3.69
CA LEU A 78 11.42 -11.58 -2.68
C LEU A 78 10.50 -10.92 -1.64
N ILE A 79 9.43 -10.27 -2.12
CA ILE A 79 8.48 -9.59 -1.25
C ILE A 79 7.87 -10.58 -0.25
N MET A 80 7.48 -11.77 -0.69
CA MET A 80 6.90 -12.77 0.21
C MET A 80 7.94 -13.36 1.17
N GLN A 81 9.17 -13.60 0.71
CA GLN A 81 10.25 -14.08 1.58
C GLN A 81 10.52 -13.09 2.72
N GLN A 82 10.61 -11.81 2.41
CA GLN A 82 10.86 -10.79 3.42
C GLN A 82 9.64 -10.52 4.29
N ALA A 83 8.43 -10.63 3.75
CA ALA A 83 7.21 -10.53 4.54
C ALA A 83 7.10 -11.65 5.59
N ASP A 84 7.47 -12.87 5.24
CA ASP A 84 7.45 -14.01 6.17
C ASP A 84 8.52 -13.89 7.27
N ILE A 85 9.70 -13.31 6.95
CA ILE A 85 10.79 -13.06 7.92
C ILE A 85 10.42 -11.95 8.91
N HIS A 86 9.78 -10.89 8.42
CA HIS A 86 9.45 -9.69 9.20
C HIS A 86 7.99 -9.67 9.67
N GLN A 87 7.31 -10.82 9.67
CA GLN A 87 5.92 -10.90 10.10
C GLN A 87 5.76 -10.50 11.56
N VAL A 88 4.70 -9.71 11.82
CA VAL A 88 4.25 -9.37 13.17
C VAL A 88 2.82 -9.87 13.39
N PRO A 89 2.40 -10.15 14.64
CA PRO A 89 1.06 -10.61 14.95
C PRO A 89 -0.01 -9.64 14.44
N ALA A 90 -0.98 -10.16 13.66
CA ALA A 90 -2.08 -9.38 13.09
C ALA A 90 -3.32 -10.25 12.81
N GLY A 91 -3.62 -11.23 13.64
CA GLY A 91 -4.72 -12.17 13.45
C GLY A 91 -4.63 -12.91 12.11
N GLY A 92 -5.67 -12.87 11.30
CA GLY A 92 -5.68 -13.49 9.96
C GLY A 92 -4.98 -12.70 8.85
N ALA A 93 -4.39 -11.56 9.15
CA ALA A 93 -3.66 -10.75 8.19
C ALA A 93 -2.16 -11.06 8.22
N LEU A 94 -1.50 -10.88 7.08
CA LEU A 94 -0.05 -10.83 7.01
C LEU A 94 0.40 -9.39 7.20
N ALA A 95 0.83 -9.03 8.40
CA ALA A 95 1.42 -7.74 8.71
C ALA A 95 2.92 -7.88 8.99
N VAL A 96 3.67 -6.83 8.74
CA VAL A 96 5.12 -6.85 8.86
C VAL A 96 5.64 -5.68 9.70
N ASP A 97 6.81 -5.86 10.30
CA ASP A 97 7.63 -4.73 10.73
C ASP A 97 8.08 -3.95 9.49
N ARG A 98 7.57 -2.73 9.35
CA ARG A 98 7.78 -1.90 8.14
C ARG A 98 9.25 -1.62 7.87
N GLU A 99 9.97 -1.25 8.90
CA GLU A 99 11.36 -0.81 8.75
C GLU A 99 12.27 -1.99 8.42
N GLY A 100 12.17 -3.07 9.16
CA GLY A 100 12.94 -4.29 8.91
C GLY A 100 12.65 -4.87 7.53
N PHE A 101 11.39 -4.93 7.14
CA PHE A 101 10.96 -5.40 5.82
C PHE A 101 11.55 -4.57 4.68
N ALA A 102 11.41 -3.25 4.74
CA ALA A 102 11.89 -2.35 3.70
C ALA A 102 13.42 -2.30 3.63
N ALA A 103 14.09 -2.28 4.78
CA ALA A 103 15.56 -2.29 4.87
C ALA A 103 16.15 -3.56 4.25
N SER A 104 15.62 -4.74 4.58
CA SER A 104 16.08 -6.01 4.02
C SER A 104 15.93 -6.09 2.51
N ILE A 105 14.79 -5.66 1.98
CA ILE A 105 14.57 -5.62 0.53
C ILE A 105 15.56 -4.67 -0.14
N THR A 106 15.79 -3.51 0.46
CA THR A 106 16.75 -2.52 -0.05
C THR A 106 18.14 -3.12 -0.11
N GLU A 107 18.59 -3.76 0.95
CA GLU A 107 19.91 -4.38 1.02
C GLU A 107 20.10 -5.48 -0.04
N ILE A 108 19.12 -6.39 -0.16
CA ILE A 108 19.18 -7.51 -1.11
C ILE A 108 19.21 -7.00 -2.55
N VAL A 109 18.34 -6.06 -2.90
CA VAL A 109 18.22 -5.54 -4.27
C VAL A 109 19.42 -4.69 -4.63
N SER A 110 19.84 -3.77 -3.74
CA SER A 110 20.93 -2.84 -4.04
C SER A 110 22.30 -3.52 -4.15
N ASN A 111 22.52 -4.62 -3.42
CA ASN A 111 23.77 -5.36 -3.43
C ASN A 111 23.81 -6.50 -4.48
N HIS A 112 22.74 -6.68 -5.24
CA HIS A 112 22.71 -7.75 -6.24
C HIS A 112 23.61 -7.43 -7.44
N PRO A 113 24.51 -8.34 -7.88
CA PRO A 113 25.53 -8.07 -8.90
C PRO A 113 24.96 -7.71 -10.29
N PHE A 114 23.71 -8.04 -10.57
CA PHE A 114 23.01 -7.68 -11.82
C PHE A 114 22.12 -6.45 -11.68
N VAL A 115 22.14 -5.74 -10.55
CA VAL A 115 21.35 -4.51 -10.34
C VAL A 115 22.27 -3.30 -10.33
N THR A 116 21.91 -2.31 -11.12
CA THR A 116 22.47 -0.95 -11.03
C THR A 116 21.35 -0.03 -10.56
N VAL A 117 21.48 0.53 -9.37
CA VAL A 117 20.52 1.51 -8.86
C VAL A 117 20.93 2.90 -9.34
N VAL A 118 19.98 3.62 -9.92
CA VAL A 118 20.13 5.02 -10.33
C VAL A 118 19.13 5.87 -9.56
N HIS A 119 19.65 6.79 -8.76
CA HIS A 119 18.83 7.69 -7.96
C HIS A 119 18.47 8.94 -8.77
N GLU A 120 17.37 8.84 -9.50
CA GLU A 120 16.84 9.93 -10.32
C GLU A 120 15.33 9.81 -10.51
N GLU A 121 14.69 10.92 -10.78
CA GLU A 121 13.32 10.95 -11.27
C GLU A 121 13.32 10.73 -12.79
N VAL A 122 12.70 9.66 -13.25
CA VAL A 122 12.44 9.46 -14.68
C VAL A 122 11.18 10.22 -15.05
N THR A 123 11.29 11.18 -15.95
CA THR A 123 10.18 12.01 -16.42
C THR A 123 9.80 11.76 -17.88
N ASP A 124 10.70 11.15 -18.65
CA ASP A 124 10.54 10.83 -20.07
C ASP A 124 11.01 9.39 -20.36
N LEU A 125 10.05 8.52 -20.67
CA LEU A 125 10.31 7.11 -21.00
C LEU A 125 11.02 6.94 -22.34
N SER A 126 10.87 7.87 -23.27
CA SER A 126 11.50 7.82 -24.59
C SER A 126 13.01 7.98 -24.55
N SER A 127 13.53 8.52 -23.45
CA SER A 127 14.97 8.66 -23.20
C SER A 127 15.67 7.34 -22.86
N LEU A 128 14.91 6.30 -22.51
CA LEU A 128 15.43 4.99 -22.10
C LEU A 128 15.43 4.00 -23.26
N GLU A 129 16.59 3.39 -23.53
CA GLU A 129 16.71 2.42 -24.61
C GLU A 129 16.40 0.99 -24.13
N GLY A 130 15.55 0.28 -24.84
CA GLY A 130 15.27 -1.14 -24.61
C GLY A 130 13.93 -1.39 -23.93
N THR A 131 13.88 -2.41 -23.08
CA THR A 131 12.68 -2.77 -22.35
C THR A 131 12.57 -1.96 -21.07
N VAL A 132 11.43 -1.32 -20.87
CA VAL A 132 11.13 -0.51 -19.68
C VAL A 132 9.90 -1.08 -18.97
N ILE A 133 10.02 -1.29 -17.66
CA ILE A 133 8.92 -1.67 -16.76
C ILE A 133 8.63 -0.48 -15.86
N VAL A 134 7.43 0.10 -15.99
CA VAL A 134 6.99 1.18 -15.12
C VAL A 134 6.28 0.57 -13.90
N ALA A 135 6.88 0.72 -12.74
CA ALA A 135 6.41 0.18 -11.46
C ALA A 135 6.32 1.26 -10.37
N SER A 136 6.10 2.51 -10.78
CA SER A 136 6.09 3.70 -9.91
C SER A 136 4.85 3.78 -8.98
N GLY A 137 3.81 2.97 -9.26
CA GLY A 137 2.63 2.84 -8.41
C GLY A 137 1.77 4.11 -8.30
N PRO A 138 0.94 4.22 -7.24
CA PRO A 138 0.00 5.34 -7.09
C PRO A 138 0.68 6.67 -6.77
N LEU A 139 1.95 6.67 -6.36
CA LEU A 139 2.73 7.87 -6.07
C LEU A 139 3.61 8.31 -7.25
N THR A 140 3.22 7.94 -8.47
CA THR A 140 3.86 8.38 -9.71
C THR A 140 3.87 9.91 -9.78
N THR A 141 5.02 10.48 -10.14
CA THR A 141 5.16 11.94 -10.24
C THR A 141 4.35 12.50 -11.39
N GLU A 142 3.92 13.75 -11.28
CA GLU A 142 3.12 14.42 -12.30
C GLU A 142 3.82 14.42 -13.68
N ALA A 143 5.15 14.60 -13.70
CA ALA A 143 5.91 14.61 -14.94
C ALA A 143 5.93 13.24 -15.63
N LEU A 144 6.20 12.15 -14.89
CA LEU A 144 6.15 10.81 -15.44
C LEU A 144 4.72 10.43 -15.85
N PHE A 145 3.74 10.81 -15.04
CA PHE A 145 2.33 10.57 -15.34
C PHE A 145 1.90 11.24 -16.66
N ALA A 146 2.26 12.51 -16.86
CA ALA A 146 1.98 13.23 -18.10
C ALA A 146 2.62 12.55 -19.33
N ASN A 147 3.86 12.10 -19.20
CA ASN A 147 4.55 11.38 -20.27
C ASN A 147 3.89 10.03 -20.61
N ILE A 148 3.47 9.25 -19.60
CA ILE A 148 2.73 8.00 -19.79
C ILE A 148 1.39 8.26 -20.50
N LYS A 149 0.65 9.28 -20.06
CA LYS A 149 -0.62 9.67 -20.66
C LYS A 149 -0.48 10.04 -22.13
N GLU A 150 0.54 10.82 -22.47
CA GLU A 150 0.86 11.20 -23.85
C GLU A 150 1.20 9.97 -24.70
N MET A 151 2.03 9.06 -24.20
CA MET A 151 2.42 7.85 -24.90
C MET A 151 1.26 6.89 -25.18
N LEU A 152 0.32 6.77 -24.24
CA LEU A 152 -0.82 5.87 -24.35
C LEU A 152 -2.01 6.48 -25.10
N HIS A 153 -2.00 7.80 -25.35
CA HIS A 153 -3.14 8.55 -25.90
C HIS A 153 -4.43 8.36 -25.09
N GLU A 154 -4.30 8.20 -23.74
CA GLU A 154 -5.40 7.91 -22.83
C GLU A 154 -5.66 9.08 -21.89
N ASP A 155 -6.93 9.51 -21.80
CA ASP A 155 -7.35 10.61 -20.92
C ASP A 155 -7.80 10.14 -19.52
N TYR A 156 -7.93 8.82 -19.29
CA TYR A 156 -8.54 8.23 -18.10
C TYR A 156 -7.55 7.48 -17.19
N PHE A 157 -6.37 8.04 -16.97
CA PHE A 157 -5.42 7.50 -16.00
C PHE A 157 -5.60 8.23 -14.66
N TYR A 158 -6.00 7.51 -13.61
CA TYR A 158 -6.16 8.07 -12.27
C TYR A 158 -5.41 7.22 -11.26
N PHE A 159 -4.67 7.87 -10.36
CA PHE A 159 -4.08 7.24 -9.19
C PHE A 159 -4.70 7.86 -7.94
N PHE A 160 -5.13 6.99 -7.01
CA PHE A 160 -5.64 7.41 -5.71
C PHE A 160 -4.75 6.85 -4.61
N ASP A 161 -4.38 7.71 -3.67
CA ASP A 161 -3.73 7.31 -2.44
C ASP A 161 -4.68 7.59 -1.28
N ALA A 162 -5.04 6.55 -0.53
CA ALA A 162 -5.78 6.66 0.71
C ALA A 162 -4.86 6.26 1.86
N ALA A 163 -4.33 7.24 2.58
CA ALA A 163 -3.55 6.98 3.78
C ALA A 163 -4.45 6.46 4.90
N ALA A 164 -4.13 5.29 5.46
CA ALA A 164 -4.83 4.79 6.64
C ALA A 164 -4.48 5.66 7.86
N PRO A 165 -5.47 6.11 8.67
CA PRO A 165 -5.22 6.86 9.87
C PRO A 165 -4.44 5.99 10.88
N ILE A 166 -3.33 6.50 11.40
CA ILE A 166 -2.53 5.85 12.43
C ILE A 166 -2.60 6.73 13.68
N VAL A 167 -2.99 6.13 14.81
CA VAL A 167 -3.07 6.81 16.10
C VAL A 167 -2.05 6.24 17.07
N ALA A 168 -1.56 7.06 18.00
CA ALA A 168 -0.64 6.60 19.03
C ALA A 168 -1.39 5.68 20.03
N ALA A 169 -0.75 4.60 20.45
CA ALA A 169 -1.39 3.61 21.34
C ALA A 169 -1.78 4.20 22.70
N ASP A 170 -1.02 5.17 23.19
CA ASP A 170 -1.26 5.89 24.43
C ASP A 170 -2.41 6.93 24.34
N SER A 171 -2.86 7.26 23.12
CA SER A 171 -4.04 8.09 22.89
C SER A 171 -5.36 7.33 22.97
N LEU A 172 -5.32 6.00 23.09
CA LEU A 172 -6.50 5.15 23.10
C LEU A 172 -7.08 5.02 24.51
N ASN A 173 -8.39 5.14 24.62
CA ASN A 173 -9.10 4.85 25.86
C ASN A 173 -9.50 3.36 25.91
N TYR A 174 -8.68 2.54 26.55
CA TYR A 174 -8.89 1.09 26.68
C TYR A 174 -10.08 0.69 27.57
N ASP A 175 -10.74 1.64 28.26
CA ASP A 175 -12.02 1.39 28.93
C ASP A 175 -13.19 1.36 27.94
N LYS A 176 -13.00 1.92 26.75
CA LYS A 176 -14.01 2.03 25.68
C LYS A 176 -13.75 1.13 24.48
N VAL A 177 -12.50 0.72 24.28
CA VAL A 177 -12.13 -0.15 23.17
C VAL A 177 -11.68 -1.50 23.68
N TYR A 178 -11.91 -2.54 22.89
CA TYR A 178 -11.49 -3.89 23.25
C TYR A 178 -10.77 -4.58 22.09
N ARG A 179 -9.95 -5.59 22.41
CA ARG A 179 -9.26 -6.41 21.42
C ARG A 179 -10.09 -7.65 21.09
N ALA A 180 -10.32 -7.89 19.81
CA ALA A 180 -10.96 -9.10 19.32
C ALA A 180 -10.63 -9.31 17.84
N SER A 181 -10.67 -10.57 17.41
CA SER A 181 -10.67 -10.93 15.99
C SER A 181 -12.05 -11.35 15.55
N ARG A 182 -12.41 -11.03 14.30
CA ARG A 182 -13.70 -11.46 13.74
C ARG A 182 -13.76 -12.97 13.61
N TYR A 183 -14.87 -13.59 14.04
CA TYR A 183 -15.13 -15.03 14.01
C TYR A 183 -14.11 -15.85 14.81
N ASP A 184 -13.48 -15.29 15.84
CA ASP A 184 -12.41 -15.92 16.62
C ASP A 184 -11.29 -16.52 15.76
N LYS A 185 -10.98 -15.90 14.62
CA LYS A 185 -9.92 -16.35 13.72
C LYS A 185 -8.62 -15.61 14.03
N GLY A 186 -7.64 -16.36 14.54
CA GLY A 186 -6.34 -15.83 14.94
C GLY A 186 -6.37 -15.16 16.32
N ASP A 187 -5.29 -14.44 16.64
CA ASP A 187 -5.17 -13.72 17.91
C ASP A 187 -6.02 -12.44 17.91
N ALA A 188 -6.36 -11.94 19.11
CA ALA A 188 -7.16 -10.74 19.31
C ALA A 188 -6.35 -9.46 19.04
N ASP A 189 -5.86 -9.29 17.82
CA ASP A 189 -4.95 -8.22 17.42
C ASP A 189 -5.64 -6.96 16.88
N TYR A 190 -6.96 -7.01 16.67
CA TYR A 190 -7.73 -5.87 16.21
C TYR A 190 -8.35 -5.11 17.36
N LEU A 191 -8.25 -3.78 17.30
CA LEU A 191 -8.99 -2.89 18.19
C LEU A 191 -10.40 -2.66 17.64
N ASN A 192 -11.40 -2.92 18.46
CA ASN A 192 -12.77 -2.68 18.17
C ASN A 192 -13.26 -1.49 18.99
N CYS A 193 -13.89 -0.54 18.32
CA CYS A 193 -14.41 0.71 18.90
C CYS A 193 -15.95 0.67 18.83
N PRO A 194 -16.64 0.11 19.82
CA PRO A 194 -18.09 0.01 19.80
C PRO A 194 -18.74 1.38 20.04
N PHE A 195 -19.92 1.56 19.49
CA PHE A 195 -20.85 2.61 19.89
C PHE A 195 -21.88 1.98 20.82
N GLU A 196 -22.06 2.53 22.01
CA GLU A 196 -23.01 1.99 23.00
C GLU A 196 -24.44 2.31 22.63
N THR A 197 -24.67 3.45 21.94
CA THR A 197 -26.01 3.92 21.58
C THR A 197 -26.05 4.40 20.12
N LYS A 198 -27.28 4.45 19.58
CA LYS A 198 -27.49 5.04 18.24
C LYS A 198 -27.13 6.53 18.23
N GLU A 199 -27.37 7.25 19.29
CA GLU A 199 -27.09 8.68 19.44
C GLU A 199 -25.58 8.93 19.37
N GLU A 200 -24.78 8.08 19.99
CA GLU A 200 -23.31 8.16 19.94
C GLU A 200 -22.79 7.93 18.50
N TYR A 201 -23.34 6.93 17.80
CA TYR A 201 -23.04 6.71 16.39
C TYR A 201 -23.43 7.91 15.51
N LEU A 202 -24.62 8.48 15.70
CA LEU A 202 -25.08 9.63 14.94
C LEU A 202 -24.21 10.87 15.18
N ALA A 203 -23.76 11.08 16.41
CA ALA A 203 -22.83 12.17 16.74
C ALA A 203 -21.48 11.99 16.00
N PHE A 204 -20.96 10.77 15.95
CA PHE A 204 -19.76 10.45 15.20
C PHE A 204 -19.96 10.65 13.68
N TRP A 205 -21.07 10.16 13.13
CA TRP A 205 -21.41 10.34 11.72
C TRP A 205 -21.53 11.82 11.33
N GLU A 206 -22.20 12.63 12.13
CA GLU A 206 -22.33 14.06 11.87
C GLU A 206 -20.97 14.79 12.00
N ALA A 207 -20.14 14.39 12.96
CA ALA A 207 -18.79 14.92 13.09
C ALA A 207 -17.92 14.64 11.85
N LEU A 208 -18.03 13.46 11.24
CA LEU A 208 -17.35 13.13 9.99
C LEU A 208 -17.81 13.99 8.81
N LYS A 209 -19.13 14.25 8.70
CA LYS A 209 -19.70 15.09 7.63
C LYS A 209 -19.29 16.56 7.72
N THR A 210 -19.07 17.04 8.93
CA THR A 210 -18.76 18.45 9.22
C THR A 210 -17.27 18.68 9.50
N ALA A 211 -16.47 17.64 9.48
CA ALA A 211 -15.01 17.73 9.70
C ALA A 211 -14.34 18.56 8.61
N GLU A 212 -13.28 19.26 8.99
CA GLU A 212 -12.38 19.90 8.04
C GLU A 212 -11.68 18.84 7.21
N LEU A 213 -11.85 18.89 5.89
CA LEU A 213 -11.23 17.94 4.98
C LEU A 213 -9.80 18.35 4.65
N ALA A 214 -8.94 17.34 4.42
CA ALA A 214 -7.64 17.61 3.84
C ALA A 214 -7.81 18.28 2.46
N PRO A 215 -6.95 19.24 2.10
CA PRO A 215 -7.06 19.91 0.80
C PRO A 215 -6.91 18.89 -0.33
N VAL A 216 -7.96 18.76 -1.14
CA VAL A 216 -7.97 17.91 -2.33
C VAL A 216 -7.11 18.59 -3.40
N LYS A 217 -6.16 17.88 -3.98
CA LYS A 217 -5.33 18.43 -5.07
C LYS A 217 -6.16 18.56 -6.34
N GLU A 218 -5.91 19.57 -7.18
CA GLU A 218 -6.72 19.89 -8.36
C GLU A 218 -6.91 18.73 -9.36
N PHE A 219 -6.03 17.73 -9.34
CA PHE A 219 -6.12 16.53 -10.18
C PHE A 219 -6.89 15.36 -9.54
N GLU A 220 -7.20 15.43 -8.25
CA GLU A 220 -8.03 14.45 -7.53
C GLU A 220 -9.51 14.79 -7.77
N LYS A 221 -10.04 14.44 -8.95
CA LYS A 221 -11.49 14.48 -9.13
C LYS A 221 -12.14 13.38 -8.29
N GLU A 222 -13.30 13.66 -7.72
CA GLU A 222 -14.11 12.83 -6.80
C GLU A 222 -14.58 11.48 -7.38
N VAL A 223 -13.68 10.73 -8.04
CA VAL A 223 -13.95 9.39 -8.54
C VAL A 223 -13.23 8.39 -7.67
N PHE A 224 -13.87 7.96 -6.59
CA PHE A 224 -13.31 6.99 -5.65
C PHE A 224 -13.66 5.56 -6.06
N PHE A 225 -12.67 4.65 -5.98
CA PHE A 225 -12.96 3.22 -5.99
C PHE A 225 -13.69 2.84 -4.70
N GLU A 226 -14.76 2.06 -4.79
CA GLU A 226 -15.53 1.65 -3.60
C GLU A 226 -14.69 0.99 -2.50
N ALA A 227 -13.64 0.27 -2.88
CA ALA A 227 -12.73 -0.39 -1.93
C ALA A 227 -11.73 0.56 -1.24
N CYS A 228 -11.57 1.79 -1.74
CA CYS A 228 -10.62 2.79 -1.22
C CYS A 228 -11.31 4.13 -0.98
N MET A 229 -12.61 4.12 -0.73
CA MET A 229 -13.38 5.33 -0.49
C MET A 229 -13.03 5.94 0.88
N PRO A 230 -12.72 7.24 0.96
CA PRO A 230 -12.53 7.94 2.22
C PRO A 230 -13.76 7.81 3.13
N ILE A 231 -13.54 7.76 4.44
CA ILE A 231 -14.63 7.54 5.40
C ILE A 231 -15.63 8.70 5.41
N GLU A 232 -15.17 9.92 5.17
CA GLU A 232 -16.02 11.11 5.03
C GLU A 232 -16.95 11.03 3.82
N GLU A 233 -16.50 10.46 2.71
CA GLU A 233 -17.32 10.23 1.54
C GLU A 233 -18.38 9.15 1.79
N MET A 234 -18.02 8.11 2.53
CA MET A 234 -19.00 7.12 2.99
C MET A 234 -20.05 7.73 3.89
N ALA A 235 -19.64 8.63 4.80
CA ALA A 235 -20.56 9.37 5.67
C ALA A 235 -21.51 10.27 4.88
N ASN A 236 -21.02 10.94 3.82
CA ASN A 236 -21.84 11.78 2.95
C ASN A 236 -22.86 11.00 2.12
N ARG A 237 -22.59 9.73 1.81
CA ARG A 237 -23.54 8.85 1.08
C ARG A 237 -24.77 8.45 1.92
N GLY A 238 -24.69 8.55 3.23
CA GLY A 238 -25.83 8.32 4.12
C GLY A 238 -25.45 7.68 5.46
N GLU A 239 -26.35 7.84 6.43
CA GLU A 239 -26.19 7.35 7.82
C GLU A 239 -25.82 5.87 7.90
N ASP A 240 -26.42 5.03 7.07
CA ASP A 240 -26.21 3.59 7.12
C ASP A 240 -25.03 3.07 6.30
N THR A 241 -24.42 3.89 5.44
CA THR A 241 -23.37 3.45 4.51
C THR A 241 -22.18 2.82 5.24
N MET A 242 -21.71 3.43 6.30
CA MET A 242 -20.57 2.92 7.09
C MET A 242 -20.93 1.64 7.86
N ARG A 243 -22.18 1.49 8.33
CA ARG A 243 -22.66 0.32 9.09
C ARG A 243 -22.72 -0.95 8.24
N PHE A 244 -22.92 -0.81 6.94
CA PHE A 244 -22.88 -1.93 5.97
C PHE A 244 -21.53 -2.08 5.29
N GLY A 245 -20.59 -1.17 5.55
CA GLY A 245 -19.22 -1.13 5.06
C GLY A 245 -18.18 -1.41 6.15
N PRO A 246 -17.25 -0.48 6.39
CA PRO A 246 -16.11 -0.68 7.28
C PRO A 246 -16.48 -0.86 8.76
N LEU A 247 -17.61 -0.29 9.19
CA LEU A 247 -18.09 -0.39 10.58
C LEU A 247 -19.13 -1.50 10.78
N LYS A 248 -19.23 -2.45 9.87
CA LYS A 248 -20.16 -3.56 9.98
C LYS A 248 -19.78 -4.47 11.15
N PRO A 249 -20.67 -4.68 12.15
CA PRO A 249 -20.42 -5.51 13.33
C PRO A 249 -20.61 -7.00 13.00
N VAL A 250 -19.75 -7.57 12.16
CA VAL A 250 -19.87 -8.97 11.73
C VAL A 250 -18.76 -9.80 12.34
N GLY A 251 -19.13 -10.90 12.98
CA GLY A 251 -18.19 -11.87 13.53
C GLY A 251 -17.51 -11.40 14.83
N LEU A 252 -18.04 -10.38 15.47
CA LEU A 252 -17.73 -9.99 16.84
C LEU A 252 -18.74 -10.66 17.77
N VAL A 253 -18.28 -11.11 18.93
CA VAL A 253 -19.15 -11.70 19.97
C VAL A 253 -19.69 -10.53 20.79
N ASP A 254 -20.99 -10.53 21.05
CA ASP A 254 -21.66 -9.58 21.94
C ASP A 254 -21.24 -9.81 23.40
#